data_023652462cbfb22b752dbaf89ef9ee80
#
_entry.id   023652462cbfb22b752dbaf89ef9ee80
#
_cell.length_a   1.000
_cell.length_b   1.000
_cell.length_c   1.000
_cell.angle_alpha   90.00
_cell.angle_beta   90.00
_cell.angle_gamma   90.00
#
_symmetry.space_group_name_H-M   'P 1'
#
loop_
_entity.id
_entity.type
_entity.pdbx_description
1 polymer ?
#
loop_
_entity_poly.entity_id
_entity_poly.type
_entity_poly.pdbx_seq_one_letter_code
_entity_poly.pdbx_strand_id
1 'polypeptide(L)'
;QMEHIMSFHIGEIVTSLQKVKLSPVSSECIIYSTIMGTIGAFIPYDNKEELELTQHLEIILRTEKHALCGREHIFFRSYYHPVQHVIDGDLCEQFSSLPFEVQRKIGSDLEKTPDEILRKLEDIRNKIL
;
A
#
# COMPACT_ATOMS: atom_id res chain seq x y z
N GLN A 1 17.92 -2.75 23.68
CA GLN A 1 17.35 -3.86 22.89
C GLN A 1 16.46 -3.29 21.80
N MET A 2 16.71 -3.67 20.54
CA MET A 2 15.89 -3.22 19.41
C MET A 2 14.62 -4.02 19.31
N GLU A 3 13.49 -3.33 19.13
CA GLU A 3 12.19 -3.94 18.90
C GLU A 3 11.86 -3.91 17.41
N HIS A 4 11.37 -5.03 16.89
CA HIS A 4 10.95 -5.13 15.50
C HIS A 4 9.53 -4.59 15.35
N ILE A 5 9.39 -3.41 14.72
CA ILE A 5 8.10 -2.73 14.58
C ILE A 5 7.39 -3.11 13.28
N MET A 6 8.10 -3.13 12.17
CA MET A 6 7.52 -3.43 10.86
C MET A 6 8.51 -4.13 9.94
N SER A 7 8.00 -4.83 8.95
CA SER A 7 8.80 -5.53 7.94
C SER A 7 8.10 -5.49 6.59
N PHE A 8 8.85 -5.14 5.55
CA PHE A 8 8.33 -5.06 4.19
C PHE A 8 9.45 -5.33 3.18
N HIS A 9 9.20 -6.23 2.23
CA HIS A 9 10.17 -6.57 1.20
C HIS A 9 10.02 -5.64 0.00
N ILE A 10 11.03 -4.82 -0.25
CA ILE A 10 11.03 -3.87 -1.36
C ILE A 10 11.45 -4.54 -2.67
N GLY A 11 12.33 -5.53 -2.61
CA GLY A 11 12.81 -6.26 -3.79
C GLY A 11 14.02 -5.64 -4.47
N GLU A 12 14.52 -4.53 -3.94
CA GLU A 12 15.68 -3.81 -4.48
C GLU A 12 16.58 -3.35 -3.33
N ILE A 13 17.83 -3.02 -3.65
CA ILE A 13 18.76 -2.52 -2.64
C ILE A 13 18.43 -1.06 -2.32
N VAL A 14 18.08 -0.79 -1.07
CA VAL A 14 17.78 0.57 -0.59
C VAL A 14 19.08 1.32 -0.39
N THR A 15 19.22 2.48 -1.03
CA THR A 15 20.41 3.33 -0.95
C THR A 15 20.21 4.54 -0.05
N SER A 16 18.97 4.94 0.20
CA SER A 16 18.65 6.09 1.05
C SER A 16 17.31 5.88 1.74
N LEU A 17 17.23 6.33 3.00
CA LEU A 17 16.03 6.24 3.81
C LEU A 17 15.94 7.51 4.65
N GLN A 18 14.87 8.30 4.48
CA GLN A 18 14.72 9.57 5.17
C GLN A 18 13.27 9.77 5.65
N LYS A 19 13.15 10.30 6.85
CA LYS A 19 11.87 10.74 7.40
C LYS A 19 11.69 12.22 7.05
N VAL A 20 10.64 12.54 6.28
CA VAL A 20 10.44 13.88 5.74
C VAL A 20 8.98 14.31 5.78
N LYS A 21 8.78 15.63 5.69
CA LYS A 21 7.51 16.27 5.34
C LYS A 21 7.68 16.95 3.99
N LEU A 22 6.88 16.58 3.00
CA LEU A 22 6.97 17.17 1.66
C LEU A 22 6.29 18.53 1.57
N SER A 23 5.39 18.83 2.49
CA SER A 23 4.65 20.09 2.56
C SER A 23 4.44 20.44 4.03
N PRO A 24 4.33 21.75 4.37
CA PRO A 24 4.06 22.13 5.78
C PRO A 24 2.78 21.54 6.36
N VAL A 25 1.79 21.24 5.50
CA VAL A 25 0.50 20.69 5.92
C VAL A 25 0.41 19.17 5.79
N SER A 26 1.42 18.52 5.21
CA SER A 26 1.41 17.09 5.01
C SER A 26 1.89 16.33 6.26
N SER A 27 1.52 15.04 6.34
CA SER A 27 2.03 14.15 7.38
C SER A 27 3.48 13.77 7.11
N GLU A 28 4.22 13.46 8.17
CA GLU A 28 5.55 12.90 8.01
C GLU A 28 5.46 11.52 7.36
N CYS A 29 6.39 11.23 6.46
CA CYS A 29 6.50 9.92 5.83
C CYS A 29 7.97 9.50 5.76
N ILE A 30 8.20 8.23 5.48
CA ILE A 30 9.54 7.71 5.25
C ILE A 30 9.71 7.50 3.76
N ILE A 31 10.65 8.23 3.15
CA ILE A 31 10.96 8.09 1.73
C ILE A 31 12.23 7.27 1.57
N TYR A 32 12.21 6.33 0.66
CA TYR A 32 13.38 5.54 0.31
C TYR A 32 13.69 5.64 -1.18
N SER A 33 14.95 5.49 -1.52
CA SER A 33 15.40 5.31 -2.89
C SER A 33 16.22 4.04 -3.01
N THR A 34 16.28 3.48 -4.21
CA THR A 34 16.98 2.22 -4.47
C THR A 34 18.07 2.42 -5.51
N ILE A 35 18.97 1.42 -5.61
CA ILE A 35 20.04 1.41 -6.59
C ILE A 35 19.48 1.40 -8.04
N MET A 36 18.27 0.91 -8.23
CA MET A 36 17.61 0.86 -9.55
C MET A 36 16.90 2.16 -9.93
N GLY A 37 16.97 3.18 -9.08
CA GLY A 37 16.32 4.47 -9.32
C GLY A 37 14.87 4.56 -8.87
N THR A 38 14.35 3.54 -8.20
CA THR A 38 12.99 3.56 -7.65
C THR A 38 12.92 4.49 -6.44
N ILE A 39 11.85 5.28 -6.37
CA ILE A 39 11.54 6.12 -5.20
C ILE A 39 10.20 5.65 -4.65
N GLY A 40 10.16 5.34 -3.37
CA GLY A 40 8.93 4.92 -2.69
C GLY A 40 8.75 5.64 -1.36
N ALA A 41 7.59 5.48 -0.77
CA ALA A 41 7.27 6.10 0.50
C ALA A 41 6.47 5.17 1.39
N PHE A 42 6.75 5.20 2.69
CA PHE A 42 5.91 4.60 3.72
C PHE A 42 5.12 5.71 4.39
N ILE A 43 3.80 5.64 4.28
CA ILE A 43 2.87 6.65 4.80
C ILE A 43 2.20 6.08 6.04
N PRO A 44 2.31 6.76 7.20
CA PRO A 44 1.64 6.26 8.41
C PRO A 44 0.13 6.46 8.33
N TYR A 45 -0.62 5.51 8.88
CA TYR A 45 -2.05 5.66 9.07
C TYR A 45 -2.33 6.41 10.36
N ASP A 46 -3.18 7.41 10.28
CA ASP A 46 -3.67 8.17 11.42
C ASP A 46 -5.18 7.96 11.66
N ASN A 47 -5.83 7.18 10.80
CA ASN A 47 -7.26 6.93 10.84
C ASN A 47 -7.50 5.41 10.79
N LYS A 48 -8.14 4.89 11.85
CA LYS A 48 -8.42 3.46 11.96
C LYS A 48 -9.36 2.96 10.85
N GLU A 49 -10.32 3.77 10.44
CA GLU A 49 -11.26 3.41 9.38
C GLU A 49 -10.55 3.20 8.04
N GLU A 50 -9.63 4.09 7.69
CA GLU A 50 -8.82 3.95 6.48
C GLU A 50 -7.92 2.71 6.54
N LEU A 51 -7.33 2.45 7.70
CA LEU A 51 -6.49 1.27 7.92
C LEU A 51 -7.29 -0.02 7.70
N GLU A 52 -8.46 -0.13 8.31
CA GLU A 52 -9.32 -1.31 8.16
C GLU A 52 -9.75 -1.51 6.71
N LEU A 53 -10.15 -0.45 6.03
CA LEU A 53 -10.55 -0.52 4.62
C LEU A 53 -9.42 -1.02 3.75
N THR A 54 -8.24 -0.46 3.88
CA THR A 54 -7.09 -0.83 3.05
C THR A 54 -6.56 -2.23 3.37
N GLN A 55 -6.64 -2.68 4.63
CA GLN A 55 -6.33 -4.05 4.99
C GLN A 55 -7.25 -5.05 4.30
N HIS A 56 -8.55 -4.82 4.35
CA HIS A 56 -9.51 -5.69 3.68
C HIS A 56 -9.34 -5.67 2.18
N LEU A 57 -9.12 -4.49 1.61
CA LEU A 57 -8.88 -4.34 0.18
C LEU A 57 -7.62 -5.09 -0.26
N GLU A 58 -6.53 -5.00 0.49
CA GLU A 58 -5.30 -5.73 0.20
C GLU A 58 -5.53 -7.24 0.18
N ILE A 59 -6.24 -7.77 1.17
CA ILE A 59 -6.54 -9.20 1.24
C ILE A 59 -7.34 -9.65 0.02
N ILE A 60 -8.36 -8.90 -0.38
CA ILE A 60 -9.19 -9.22 -1.53
C ILE A 60 -8.36 -9.15 -2.83
N LEU A 61 -7.56 -8.13 -2.99
CA LEU A 61 -6.76 -7.95 -4.20
C LEU A 61 -5.66 -8.99 -4.37
N ARG A 62 -5.17 -9.57 -3.29
CA ARG A 62 -4.23 -10.69 -3.38
C ARG A 62 -4.81 -11.88 -4.10
N THR A 63 -6.12 -12.10 -3.99
CA THR A 63 -6.80 -13.23 -4.63
C THR A 63 -7.32 -12.89 -6.02
N GLU A 64 -7.61 -11.62 -6.30
CA GLU A 64 -8.24 -11.20 -7.57
C GLU A 64 -7.23 -10.69 -8.61
N LYS A 65 -6.04 -10.29 -8.20
CA LYS A 65 -5.02 -9.71 -9.09
C LYS A 65 -3.79 -10.58 -9.23
N HIS A 66 -3.23 -10.60 -10.43
CA HIS A 66 -1.91 -11.19 -10.65
C HIS A 66 -0.83 -10.30 -10.02
N ALA A 67 0.23 -10.94 -9.54
CA ALA A 67 1.35 -10.23 -8.96
C ALA A 67 2.05 -9.33 -9.99
N LEU A 68 2.63 -8.24 -9.51
CA LEU A 68 3.34 -7.27 -10.34
C LEU A 68 4.49 -7.87 -11.14
N CYS A 69 5.12 -8.93 -10.62
CA CYS A 69 6.28 -9.57 -11.26
C CYS A 69 5.96 -10.95 -11.84
N GLY A 70 4.70 -11.28 -12.08
CA GLY A 70 4.28 -12.57 -12.63
C GLY A 70 4.22 -13.72 -11.63
N ARG A 71 4.41 -13.44 -10.34
CA ARG A 71 4.24 -14.39 -9.23
C ARG A 71 3.10 -13.94 -8.34
N GLU A 72 2.60 -14.83 -7.51
CA GLU A 72 1.63 -14.43 -6.49
C GLU A 72 2.21 -13.29 -5.64
N HIS A 73 1.38 -12.30 -5.34
CA HIS A 73 1.83 -11.09 -4.68
C HIS A 73 2.52 -11.36 -3.34
N ILE A 74 2.02 -12.35 -2.58
CA ILE A 74 2.59 -12.71 -1.30
C ILE A 74 4.05 -13.19 -1.44
N PHE A 75 4.38 -13.90 -2.51
CA PHE A 75 5.75 -14.35 -2.76
C PHE A 75 6.67 -13.18 -3.11
N PHE A 76 6.16 -12.20 -3.83
CA PHE A 76 6.94 -11.01 -4.17
C PHE A 76 7.32 -10.19 -2.94
N ARG A 77 6.38 -10.04 -1.99
CA ARG A 77 6.57 -9.17 -0.83
C ARG A 77 7.05 -9.90 0.44
N SER A 78 6.90 -11.20 0.53
CA SER A 78 7.19 -11.93 1.77
C SER A 78 7.89 -13.27 1.57
N TYR A 79 8.61 -13.43 0.48
CA TYR A 79 9.28 -14.69 0.15
C TYR A 79 10.27 -15.14 1.25
N TYR A 80 11.13 -14.24 1.71
CA TYR A 80 12.13 -14.53 2.74
C TYR A 80 11.72 -14.01 4.12
N HIS A 81 10.96 -12.92 4.15
CA HIS A 81 10.56 -12.25 5.38
C HIS A 81 9.08 -11.90 5.30
N PRO A 82 8.27 -12.36 6.25
CA PRO A 82 6.84 -12.00 6.24
C PRO A 82 6.67 -10.50 6.38
N VAL A 83 5.71 -9.95 5.65
CA VAL A 83 5.31 -8.54 5.81
C VAL A 83 4.63 -8.38 7.16
N GLN A 84 5.07 -7.39 7.94
CA GLN A 84 4.51 -7.09 9.26
C GLN A 84 4.18 -5.61 9.39
N HIS A 85 2.94 -5.33 9.78
CA HIS A 85 2.47 -3.97 10.10
C HIS A 85 2.62 -2.97 8.95
N VAL A 86 2.66 -3.45 7.72
CA VAL A 86 2.72 -2.63 6.51
C VAL A 86 1.69 -3.12 5.51
N ILE A 87 0.96 -2.21 4.89
CA ILE A 87 0.02 -2.51 3.82
C ILE A 87 0.67 -2.11 2.50
N ASP A 88 0.57 -2.99 1.49
CA ASP A 88 1.09 -2.71 0.16
C ASP A 88 0.17 -1.75 -0.58
N GLY A 89 0.51 -0.46 -0.53
CA GLY A 89 -0.26 0.59 -1.19
C GLY A 89 -0.28 0.46 -2.70
N ASP A 90 0.80 -0.05 -3.30
CA ASP A 90 0.86 -0.26 -4.75
C ASP A 90 -0.19 -1.29 -5.19
N LEU A 91 -0.38 -2.34 -4.41
CA LEU A 91 -1.42 -3.33 -4.67
C LEU A 91 -2.81 -2.70 -4.52
N CYS A 92 -3.04 -1.93 -3.46
CA CYS A 92 -4.33 -1.26 -3.23
C CYS A 92 -4.66 -0.28 -4.37
N GLU A 93 -3.67 0.45 -4.89
CA GLU A 93 -3.86 1.38 -6.00
C GLU A 93 -4.27 0.67 -7.29
N GLN A 94 -3.99 -0.60 -7.44
CA GLN A 94 -4.43 -1.37 -8.61
C GLN A 94 -5.95 -1.53 -8.69
N PHE A 95 -6.67 -1.25 -7.62
CA PHE A 95 -8.14 -1.26 -7.63
C PHE A 95 -8.70 -0.36 -8.73
N SER A 96 -8.09 0.80 -8.98
CA SER A 96 -8.53 1.75 -10.00
C SER A 96 -8.44 1.20 -11.42
N SER A 97 -7.57 0.23 -11.66
CA SER A 97 -7.36 -0.38 -12.98
C SER A 97 -8.25 -1.59 -13.25
N LEU A 98 -9.05 -2.02 -12.27
CA LEU A 98 -9.94 -3.16 -12.44
C LEU A 98 -11.17 -2.79 -13.27
N PRO A 99 -11.76 -3.76 -14.01
CA PRO A 99 -13.06 -3.56 -14.64
C PRO A 99 -14.12 -3.14 -13.62
N PHE A 100 -15.06 -2.31 -14.06
CA PHE A 100 -16.09 -1.76 -13.16
C PHE A 100 -16.90 -2.84 -12.43
N GLU A 101 -17.21 -3.95 -13.12
CA GLU A 101 -17.96 -5.07 -12.52
C GLU A 101 -17.17 -5.70 -11.36
N VAL A 102 -15.85 -5.84 -11.51
CA VAL A 102 -14.98 -6.36 -10.45
C VAL A 102 -14.91 -5.38 -9.30
N GLN A 103 -14.79 -4.09 -9.59
CA GLN A 103 -14.83 -3.04 -8.57
C GLN A 103 -16.13 -3.07 -7.76
N ARG A 104 -17.25 -3.27 -8.43
CA ARG A 104 -18.57 -3.38 -7.77
C ARG A 104 -18.64 -4.60 -6.86
N LYS A 105 -18.13 -5.74 -7.32
CA LYS A 105 -18.10 -6.97 -6.53
C LYS A 105 -17.28 -6.77 -5.26
N ILE A 106 -16.09 -6.22 -5.39
CA ILE A 106 -15.21 -5.92 -4.25
C ILE A 106 -15.86 -4.90 -3.33
N GLY A 107 -16.44 -3.86 -3.88
CA GLY A 107 -17.18 -2.86 -3.11
C GLY A 107 -18.33 -3.45 -2.30
N SER A 108 -19.06 -4.39 -2.89
CA SER A 108 -20.12 -5.11 -2.19
C SER A 108 -19.58 -5.90 -1.00
N ASP A 109 -18.44 -6.56 -1.16
CA ASP A 109 -17.81 -7.30 -0.07
C ASP A 109 -17.34 -6.37 1.07
N LEU A 110 -16.98 -5.14 0.74
CA LEU A 110 -16.54 -4.12 1.70
C LEU A 110 -17.67 -3.22 2.19
N GLU A 111 -18.89 -3.45 1.71
CA GLU A 111 -20.07 -2.63 2.01
C GLU A 111 -19.88 -1.16 1.60
N LYS A 112 -19.19 -0.92 0.50
CA LYS A 112 -18.92 0.42 -0.04
C LYS A 112 -19.11 0.45 -1.55
N THR A 113 -19.36 1.66 -2.08
CA THR A 113 -19.39 1.83 -3.53
C THR A 113 -17.96 1.95 -4.07
N PRO A 114 -17.72 1.61 -5.36
CA PRO A 114 -16.40 1.81 -5.96
C PRO A 114 -15.89 3.25 -5.82
N ASP A 115 -16.76 4.25 -5.96
CA ASP A 115 -16.39 5.66 -5.83
C ASP A 115 -15.90 6.00 -4.41
N GLU A 116 -16.51 5.42 -3.38
CA GLU A 116 -16.08 5.62 -2.00
C GLU A 116 -14.68 5.04 -1.77
N ILE A 117 -14.42 3.84 -2.34
CA ILE A 117 -13.10 3.20 -2.23
C ILE A 117 -12.04 4.04 -2.94
N LEU A 118 -12.32 4.49 -4.16
CA LEU A 118 -11.39 5.31 -4.94
C LEU A 118 -11.09 6.63 -4.24
N ARG A 119 -12.11 7.24 -3.64
CA ARG A 119 -11.94 8.49 -2.89
C ARG A 119 -11.06 8.30 -1.65
N LYS A 120 -11.24 7.20 -0.92
CA LYS A 120 -10.41 6.88 0.24
C LYS A 120 -8.96 6.64 -0.14
N LEU A 121 -8.73 5.93 -1.25
CA LEU A 121 -7.37 5.73 -1.76
C LEU A 121 -6.72 7.05 -2.18
N GLU A 122 -7.47 7.94 -2.81
CA GLU A 122 -7.00 9.28 -3.15
C GLU A 122 -6.66 10.10 -1.91
N ASP A 123 -7.50 10.06 -0.87
CA ASP A 123 -7.26 10.76 0.38
C ASP A 123 -5.96 10.30 1.05
N ILE A 124 -5.70 8.99 1.04
CA ILE A 124 -4.46 8.43 1.59
C ILE A 124 -3.25 8.91 0.79
N ARG A 125 -3.33 8.86 -0.52
CA ARG A 125 -2.26 9.31 -1.42
C ARG A 125 -1.95 10.79 -1.22
N ASN A 126 -2.97 11.61 -0.99
CA ASN A 126 -2.81 13.05 -0.84
C ASN A 126 -2.26 13.50 0.53
N LYS A 127 -2.10 12.57 1.47
CA LYS A 127 -1.56 12.91 2.80
C LYS A 127 -0.12 13.43 2.76
N ILE A 128 0.63 13.07 1.74
CA ILE A 128 2.04 13.47 1.60
C ILE A 128 2.25 14.62 0.62
N LEU A 129 1.20 15.05 -0.05
CA LEU A 129 1.28 16.12 -1.05
C LEU A 129 0.76 17.47 -0.54
#